data_75308f33d2f94ba9283bdef018bfeaeb
#
_entry.id   75308f33d2f94ba9283bdef018bfeaeb
#
_cell.length_a   1.000
_cell.length_b   1.000
_cell.length_c   1.000
_cell.angle_alpha   90.00
_cell.angle_beta   90.00
_cell.angle_gamma   90.00
#
_symmetry.space_group_name_H-M   'P 1'
#
loop_
_entity.id
_entity.type
_entity.pdbx_description
1 polymer ?
#
loop_
_entity_poly.entity_id
_entity_poly.type
_entity_poly.pdbx_seq_one_letter_code
_entity_poly.pdbx_strand_id
1 'polypeptide(L)'
;MTIRTMTLGDLQEVLGWAGDEGWNPGLDDAEAFLAADPQGFLIKEVGGERAAAISVVNHDPGFAFLGLYLCKPQFRGKGHGLDVWREGIAHAGWRSIGLDGVPEQQENYAQSGFMKYSSTIRYEGRIDAEPDPRVRRALPNEMETLITCDAKVCGMNRTAFAEAWFARSLNRQTVVVTDGGEVTGYATFRHCISGTKVGPLYSASQADAQVLLASNPFAEHDAPVFVDVQKQSPRLGAMLKNRGFEPVFETARMFRGARPEANPPAFHAIATMELG
;
A
#
# COMPACT_ATOMS: atom_id res chain seq x y z
N MET A 1 -8.53 5.17 29.83
CA MET A 1 -8.64 4.86 28.40
C MET A 1 -8.07 6.04 27.63
N THR A 2 -7.03 5.85 26.86
CA THR A 2 -6.33 6.96 26.17
C THR A 2 -6.17 6.61 24.69
N ILE A 3 -6.45 7.58 23.81
CA ILE A 3 -6.07 7.51 22.41
C ILE A 3 -4.87 8.45 22.24
N ARG A 4 -3.84 7.98 21.55
CA ARG A 4 -2.64 8.75 21.26
C ARG A 4 -2.07 8.38 19.89
N THR A 5 -1.16 9.18 19.39
CA THR A 5 -0.35 8.83 18.22
C THR A 5 0.57 7.66 18.54
N MET A 6 0.83 6.84 17.52
CA MET A 6 1.75 5.70 17.62
C MET A 6 3.20 6.16 17.62
N THR A 7 4.00 5.50 18.39
CA THR A 7 5.46 5.44 18.19
C THR A 7 5.80 4.43 17.09
N LEU A 8 7.05 4.40 16.63
CA LEU A 8 7.52 3.37 15.68
C LEU A 8 7.27 1.95 16.24
N GLY A 9 7.56 1.71 17.52
CA GLY A 9 7.32 0.41 18.15
C GLY A 9 5.83 0.03 18.23
N ASP A 10 4.94 1.01 18.43
CA ASP A 10 3.50 0.74 18.39
C ASP A 10 3.06 0.34 16.97
N LEU A 11 3.56 1.04 15.94
CA LEU A 11 3.19 0.73 14.58
C LEU A 11 3.75 -0.63 14.12
N GLN A 12 4.96 -0.98 14.53
CA GLN A 12 5.51 -2.32 14.31
C GLN A 12 4.64 -3.42 14.93
N GLU A 13 4.13 -3.21 16.15
CA GLU A 13 3.18 -4.14 16.78
C GLU A 13 1.86 -4.21 16.01
N VAL A 14 1.31 -3.07 15.57
CA VAL A 14 0.05 -3.01 14.79
C VAL A 14 0.22 -3.69 13.42
N LEU A 15 1.37 -3.58 12.79
CA LEU A 15 1.67 -4.34 11.57
C LEU A 15 1.74 -5.85 11.87
N GLY A 16 2.20 -6.26 13.06
CA GLY A 16 2.07 -7.64 13.51
C GLY A 16 0.60 -8.09 13.57
N TRP A 17 -0.31 -7.27 14.11
CA TRP A 17 -1.75 -7.60 14.10
C TRP A 17 -2.30 -7.71 12.68
N ALA A 18 -1.85 -6.84 11.75
CA ALA A 18 -2.21 -6.94 10.33
C ALA A 18 -1.69 -8.24 9.71
N GLY A 19 -0.50 -8.70 10.13
CA GLY A 19 0.03 -10.02 9.78
C GLY A 19 -0.86 -11.17 10.25
N ASP A 20 -1.35 -11.12 11.51
CA ASP A 20 -2.27 -12.12 12.08
C ASP A 20 -3.63 -12.16 11.33
N GLU A 21 -4.08 -11.04 10.76
CA GLU A 21 -5.26 -10.96 9.89
C GLU A 21 -4.97 -11.40 8.43
N GLY A 22 -3.73 -11.86 8.13
CA GLY A 22 -3.33 -12.33 6.80
C GLY A 22 -2.98 -11.23 5.79
N TRP A 23 -2.79 -9.97 6.24
CA TRP A 23 -2.52 -8.87 5.33
C TRP A 23 -1.08 -8.84 4.81
N ASN A 24 -0.19 -9.60 5.43
CA ASN A 24 1.20 -9.79 5.01
C ASN A 24 1.97 -8.48 4.80
N PRO A 25 2.17 -7.61 5.83
CA PRO A 25 2.91 -6.36 5.68
C PRO A 25 4.39 -6.60 5.36
N GLY A 26 5.04 -5.58 4.78
CA GLY A 26 6.48 -5.57 4.57
C GLY A 26 7.24 -5.34 5.88
N LEU A 27 8.41 -5.97 6.00
CA LEU A 27 9.21 -5.95 7.22
C LEU A 27 9.70 -4.55 7.63
N ASP A 28 9.86 -3.63 6.64
CA ASP A 28 10.31 -2.25 6.85
C ASP A 28 9.21 -1.21 6.54
N ASP A 29 7.92 -1.61 6.58
CA ASP A 29 6.82 -0.70 6.21
C ASP A 29 6.60 0.40 7.27
N ALA A 30 6.81 0.10 8.55
CA ALA A 30 6.50 1.01 9.66
C ALA A 30 7.19 2.38 9.54
N GLU A 31 8.47 2.42 9.17
CA GLU A 31 9.23 3.67 9.05
C GLU A 31 8.69 4.54 7.91
N ALA A 32 8.43 3.95 6.75
CA ALA A 32 7.89 4.69 5.60
C ALA A 32 6.44 5.15 5.85
N PHE A 33 5.65 4.38 6.59
CA PHE A 33 4.31 4.76 6.99
C PHE A 33 4.33 5.97 7.91
N LEU A 34 5.12 5.94 8.99
CA LEU A 34 5.23 7.10 9.90
C LEU A 34 5.78 8.35 9.20
N ALA A 35 6.69 8.20 8.24
CA ALA A 35 7.21 9.33 7.48
C ALA A 35 6.13 10.02 6.62
N ALA A 36 5.10 9.28 6.19
CA ALA A 36 4.00 9.83 5.40
C ALA A 36 3.17 10.86 6.18
N ASP A 37 2.83 10.54 7.43
CA ASP A 37 2.12 11.42 8.35
C ASP A 37 2.33 10.94 9.80
N PRO A 38 3.27 11.52 10.56
CA PRO A 38 3.55 11.08 11.94
C PRO A 38 2.38 11.22 12.90
N GLN A 39 1.36 12.02 12.56
CA GLN A 39 0.16 12.21 13.40
C GLN A 39 -1.02 11.34 12.95
N GLY A 40 -0.92 10.69 11.79
CA GLY A 40 -1.99 9.93 11.16
C GLY A 40 -2.19 8.52 11.73
N PHE A 41 -1.34 8.04 12.62
CA PHE A 41 -1.39 6.69 13.19
C PHE A 41 -1.81 6.76 14.65
N LEU A 42 -2.99 6.22 14.96
CA LEU A 42 -3.62 6.33 16.27
C LEU A 42 -3.80 4.97 16.92
N ILE A 43 -3.51 4.89 18.23
CA ILE A 43 -3.69 3.69 19.03
C ILE A 43 -4.48 3.99 20.30
N LYS A 44 -5.40 3.10 20.65
CA LYS A 44 -6.17 3.15 21.89
C LYS A 44 -5.66 2.15 22.89
N GLU A 45 -5.45 2.62 24.13
CA GLU A 45 -5.08 1.79 25.26
C GLU A 45 -6.25 1.65 26.24
N VAL A 46 -6.42 0.42 26.75
CA VAL A 46 -7.43 0.05 27.74
C VAL A 46 -6.76 -0.78 28.81
N GLY A 47 -6.75 -0.30 30.05
CA GLY A 47 -6.09 -1.01 31.18
C GLY A 47 -4.57 -1.20 31.01
N GLY A 48 -3.91 -0.34 30.23
CA GLY A 48 -2.48 -0.45 29.92
C GLY A 48 -2.17 -1.36 28.74
N GLU A 49 -3.17 -1.97 28.11
CA GLU A 49 -3.01 -2.80 26.91
C GLU A 49 -3.44 -2.04 25.65
N ARG A 50 -2.73 -2.24 24.55
CA ARG A 50 -3.12 -1.74 23.23
C ARG A 50 -4.33 -2.52 22.72
N ALA A 51 -5.46 -1.83 22.45
CA ALA A 51 -6.74 -2.46 22.19
C ALA A 51 -7.22 -2.29 20.74
N ALA A 52 -7.06 -1.11 20.17
CA ALA A 52 -7.50 -0.78 18.82
C ALA A 52 -6.56 0.21 18.15
N ALA A 53 -6.48 0.17 16.83
CA ALA A 53 -5.60 0.98 16.02
C ALA A 53 -6.32 1.46 14.75
N ILE A 54 -5.86 2.58 14.19
CA ILE A 54 -6.26 3.10 12.88
C ILE A 54 -5.12 3.94 12.31
N SER A 55 -4.97 3.94 10.99
CA SER A 55 -4.25 4.99 10.29
C SER A 55 -5.19 5.85 9.47
N VAL A 56 -5.00 7.16 9.51
CA VAL A 56 -5.62 8.12 8.60
C VAL A 56 -4.52 9.09 8.18
N VAL A 57 -3.88 8.78 7.08
CA VAL A 57 -2.69 9.49 6.60
C VAL A 57 -3.12 10.65 5.70
N ASN A 58 -2.80 11.88 6.09
CA ASN A 58 -3.03 13.10 5.31
C ASN A 58 -1.92 13.24 4.27
N HIS A 59 -2.16 12.76 3.04
CA HIS A 59 -1.15 12.81 1.97
C HIS A 59 -0.94 14.22 1.43
N ASP A 60 -2.04 14.96 1.26
CA ASP A 60 -2.01 16.34 0.79
C ASP A 60 -3.15 17.18 1.41
N PRO A 61 -3.25 18.49 1.11
CA PRO A 61 -4.31 19.34 1.65
C PRO A 61 -5.73 18.88 1.34
N GLY A 62 -5.96 18.11 0.28
CA GLY A 62 -7.28 17.68 -0.20
C GLY A 62 -7.62 16.23 0.07
N PHE A 63 -6.61 15.38 0.39
CA PHE A 63 -6.81 13.95 0.41
C PHE A 63 -6.11 13.24 1.57
N ALA A 64 -6.82 12.30 2.17
CA ALA A 64 -6.31 11.37 3.19
C ALA A 64 -6.59 9.91 2.80
N PHE A 65 -5.83 8.99 3.36
CA PHE A 65 -6.08 7.56 3.20
C PHE A 65 -6.21 6.87 4.55
N LEU A 66 -7.26 6.06 4.71
CA LEU A 66 -7.57 5.31 5.93
C LEU A 66 -7.16 3.86 5.75
N GLY A 67 -6.40 3.34 6.70
CA GLY A 67 -5.95 1.96 6.76
C GLY A 67 -5.75 1.48 8.20
N LEU A 68 -5.17 0.31 8.36
CA LEU A 68 -4.82 -0.31 9.65
C LEU A 68 -5.94 -0.20 10.72
N TYR A 69 -7.21 -0.26 10.30
CA TYR A 69 -8.35 -0.23 11.21
C TYR A 69 -8.53 -1.61 11.85
N LEU A 70 -7.94 -1.79 13.00
CA LEU A 70 -7.81 -3.06 13.70
C LEU A 70 -8.26 -2.96 15.15
N CYS A 71 -8.85 -4.02 15.65
CA CYS A 71 -9.16 -4.18 17.08
C CYS A 71 -8.82 -5.61 17.50
N LYS A 72 -8.02 -5.73 18.56
CA LYS A 72 -7.67 -7.06 19.10
C LYS A 72 -8.94 -7.84 19.49
N PRO A 73 -8.98 -9.17 19.28
CA PRO A 73 -10.17 -9.98 19.48
C PRO A 73 -10.85 -9.78 20.84
N GLN A 74 -10.09 -9.73 21.93
CA GLN A 74 -10.60 -9.57 23.29
C GLN A 74 -11.24 -8.20 23.58
N PHE A 75 -11.01 -7.21 22.71
CA PHE A 75 -11.55 -5.84 22.81
C PHE A 75 -12.67 -5.55 21.80
N ARG A 76 -12.97 -6.49 20.88
CA ARG A 76 -14.06 -6.32 19.87
C ARG A 76 -15.43 -6.22 20.53
N GLY A 77 -16.37 -5.54 19.88
CA GLY A 77 -17.75 -5.38 20.36
C GLY A 77 -17.92 -4.43 21.54
N LYS A 78 -16.87 -3.74 22.01
CA LYS A 78 -16.89 -2.84 23.18
C LYS A 78 -16.77 -1.36 22.82
N GLY A 79 -16.88 -0.99 21.54
CA GLY A 79 -16.81 0.39 21.06
C GLY A 79 -15.39 0.95 20.86
N HIS A 80 -14.32 0.19 21.19
CA HIS A 80 -12.95 0.69 21.11
C HIS A 80 -12.50 1.02 19.69
N GLY A 81 -12.92 0.23 18.69
CA GLY A 81 -12.70 0.54 17.28
C GLY A 81 -13.41 1.83 16.85
N LEU A 82 -14.65 2.06 17.29
CA LEU A 82 -15.39 3.27 16.96
C LEU A 82 -14.73 4.53 17.54
N ASP A 83 -14.09 4.42 18.70
CA ASP A 83 -13.39 5.56 19.30
C ASP A 83 -12.17 5.98 18.45
N VAL A 84 -11.29 5.03 18.05
CA VAL A 84 -10.16 5.37 17.16
C VAL A 84 -10.63 5.81 15.78
N TRP A 85 -11.76 5.27 15.29
CA TRP A 85 -12.39 5.72 14.05
C TRP A 85 -12.76 7.21 14.11
N ARG A 86 -13.42 7.65 15.18
CA ARG A 86 -13.83 9.06 15.34
C ARG A 86 -12.62 10.00 15.36
N GLU A 87 -11.58 9.64 16.10
CA GLU A 87 -10.35 10.42 16.15
C GLU A 87 -9.62 10.44 14.81
N GLY A 88 -9.53 9.30 14.11
CA GLY A 88 -8.92 9.23 12.78
C GLY A 88 -9.68 10.08 11.75
N ILE A 89 -11.00 10.02 11.75
CA ILE A 89 -11.82 10.88 10.87
C ILE A 89 -11.65 12.37 11.22
N ALA A 90 -11.52 12.69 12.50
CA ALA A 90 -11.27 14.09 12.95
C ALA A 90 -9.88 14.56 12.47
N HIS A 91 -8.85 13.70 12.47
CA HIS A 91 -7.53 14.00 11.93
C HIS A 91 -7.55 14.31 10.42
N ALA A 92 -8.37 13.59 9.63
CA ALA A 92 -8.54 13.90 8.20
C ALA A 92 -9.14 15.31 7.98
N GLY A 93 -9.93 15.83 8.93
CA GLY A 93 -10.60 17.11 8.81
C GLY A 93 -11.59 17.14 7.64
N TRP A 94 -11.42 18.10 6.75
CA TRP A 94 -12.30 18.31 5.58
C TRP A 94 -11.86 17.55 4.32
N ARG A 95 -10.77 16.82 4.39
CA ARG A 95 -10.22 16.09 3.26
C ARG A 95 -11.17 14.99 2.77
N SER A 96 -11.11 14.70 1.49
CA SER A 96 -11.63 13.45 0.96
C SER A 96 -10.80 12.29 1.50
N ILE A 97 -11.46 11.17 1.81
CA ILE A 97 -10.80 10.00 2.41
C ILE A 97 -10.99 8.79 1.50
N GLY A 98 -9.89 8.13 1.13
CA GLY A 98 -9.88 6.83 0.48
C GLY A 98 -9.61 5.69 1.46
N LEU A 99 -10.04 4.48 1.13
CA LEU A 99 -9.67 3.26 1.83
C LEU A 99 -9.76 2.03 0.91
N ASP A 100 -9.09 0.95 1.30
CA ASP A 100 -9.28 -0.39 0.76
C ASP A 100 -9.98 -1.27 1.81
N GLY A 101 -11.31 -1.40 1.69
CA GLY A 101 -12.16 -2.06 2.69
C GLY A 101 -12.26 -3.56 2.49
N VAL A 102 -11.93 -4.33 3.54
CA VAL A 102 -12.17 -5.78 3.58
C VAL A 102 -13.66 -6.09 3.52
N PRO A 103 -14.08 -7.23 2.93
CA PRO A 103 -15.50 -7.54 2.70
C PRO A 103 -16.39 -7.36 3.94
N GLU A 104 -15.92 -7.78 5.10
CA GLU A 104 -16.66 -7.78 6.37
C GLU A 104 -16.94 -6.37 6.90
N GLN A 105 -16.23 -5.35 6.43
CA GLN A 105 -16.35 -3.97 6.90
C GLN A 105 -16.98 -3.02 5.86
N GLN A 106 -17.22 -3.46 4.63
CA GLN A 106 -17.70 -2.58 3.56
C GLN A 106 -19.04 -1.91 3.89
N GLU A 107 -19.96 -2.62 4.55
CA GLU A 107 -21.22 -2.05 4.97
C GLU A 107 -21.06 -0.97 6.04
N ASN A 108 -20.17 -1.17 7.02
CA ASN A 108 -19.86 -0.18 8.05
C ASN A 108 -19.24 1.08 7.45
N TYR A 109 -18.37 0.92 6.43
CA TYR A 109 -17.80 2.05 5.70
C TYR A 109 -18.87 2.79 4.88
N ALA A 110 -19.80 2.06 4.24
CA ALA A 110 -20.90 2.68 3.50
C ALA A 110 -21.82 3.50 4.43
N GLN A 111 -22.16 2.99 5.62
CA GLN A 111 -22.91 3.72 6.65
C GLN A 111 -22.15 4.98 7.14
N SER A 112 -20.83 5.00 7.03
CA SER A 112 -19.99 6.15 7.36
C SER A 112 -19.77 7.12 6.18
N GLY A 113 -20.53 6.94 5.08
CA GLY A 113 -20.54 7.82 3.91
C GLY A 113 -19.48 7.48 2.86
N PHE A 114 -18.82 6.32 2.94
CA PHE A 114 -17.94 5.85 1.89
C PHE A 114 -18.71 5.16 0.77
N MET A 115 -18.36 5.47 -0.47
CA MET A 115 -18.95 4.84 -1.66
C MET A 115 -17.91 3.95 -2.34
N LYS A 116 -18.31 2.73 -2.68
CA LYS A 116 -17.47 1.80 -3.45
C LYS A 116 -17.28 2.34 -4.87
N TYR A 117 -16.02 2.45 -5.27
CA TYR A 117 -15.64 2.89 -6.60
C TYR A 117 -15.14 1.71 -7.47
N SER A 118 -14.32 0.84 -6.88
CA SER A 118 -13.62 -0.23 -7.56
C SER A 118 -13.26 -1.34 -6.57
N SER A 119 -12.44 -2.27 -7.03
CA SER A 119 -11.78 -3.28 -6.19
C SER A 119 -10.28 -3.24 -6.40
N THR A 120 -9.54 -3.60 -5.36
CA THR A 120 -8.13 -3.93 -5.41
C THR A 120 -7.99 -5.44 -5.18
N ILE A 121 -7.33 -6.12 -6.10
CA ILE A 121 -7.17 -7.59 -6.08
C ILE A 121 -5.71 -7.90 -5.83
N ARG A 122 -5.42 -8.70 -4.81
CA ARG A 122 -4.12 -9.30 -4.59
C ARG A 122 -3.98 -10.55 -5.41
N TYR A 123 -2.95 -10.58 -6.25
CA TYR A 123 -2.54 -11.75 -6.98
C TYR A 123 -1.32 -12.36 -6.28
N GLU A 124 -1.32 -13.69 -6.16
CA GLU A 124 -0.21 -14.49 -5.66
C GLU A 124 0.29 -15.42 -6.76
N GLY A 125 1.58 -15.53 -6.91
CA GLY A 125 2.21 -16.44 -7.85
C GLY A 125 3.69 -16.61 -7.56
N ARG A 126 4.41 -17.24 -8.51
CA ARG A 126 5.85 -17.42 -8.46
C ARG A 126 6.48 -16.90 -9.73
N ILE A 127 7.63 -16.28 -9.60
CA ILE A 127 8.45 -15.81 -10.72
C ILE A 127 9.88 -16.16 -10.41
N ASP A 128 10.49 -16.91 -11.33
CA ASP A 128 11.93 -17.10 -11.32
C ASP A 128 12.61 -15.76 -11.64
N ALA A 129 13.68 -15.47 -10.93
CA ALA A 129 14.44 -14.25 -11.17
C ALA A 129 15.19 -14.39 -12.52
N GLU A 130 14.88 -13.49 -13.44
CA GLU A 130 15.55 -13.36 -14.73
C GLU A 130 16.12 -11.94 -14.85
N PRO A 131 17.40 -11.71 -14.52
CA PRO A 131 18.01 -10.39 -14.64
C PRO A 131 18.00 -9.91 -16.10
N ASP A 132 17.48 -8.71 -16.33
CA ASP A 132 17.52 -8.00 -17.62
C ASP A 132 18.53 -6.85 -17.50
N PRO A 133 19.46 -6.66 -18.45
CA PRO A 133 20.48 -5.61 -18.39
C PRO A 133 19.89 -4.19 -18.40
N ARG A 134 18.65 -4.01 -18.84
CA ARG A 134 17.94 -2.73 -18.79
C ARG A 134 17.40 -2.39 -17.41
N VAL A 135 17.31 -3.41 -16.49
CA VAL A 135 16.79 -3.22 -15.14
C VAL A 135 17.94 -3.03 -14.16
N ARG A 136 17.87 -1.98 -13.40
CA ARG A 136 18.82 -1.69 -12.34
C ARG A 136 18.13 -1.04 -11.15
N ARG A 137 18.84 -0.94 -10.05
CA ARG A 137 18.37 -0.14 -8.92
C ARG A 137 18.17 1.32 -9.33
N ALA A 138 17.11 1.91 -8.81
CA ALA A 138 16.88 3.35 -8.91
C ALA A 138 18.03 4.13 -8.26
N LEU A 139 18.48 5.21 -8.91
CA LEU A 139 19.55 6.07 -8.44
C LEU A 139 18.99 7.26 -7.64
N PRO A 140 19.77 7.85 -6.73
CA PRO A 140 19.29 9.00 -5.94
C PRO A 140 18.83 10.19 -6.79
N ASN A 141 19.43 10.45 -7.93
CA ASN A 141 19.06 11.53 -8.84
C ASN A 141 17.78 11.24 -9.66
N GLU A 142 17.23 10.04 -9.57
CA GLU A 142 15.97 9.67 -10.23
C GLU A 142 14.76 9.79 -9.28
N MET A 143 14.99 9.97 -7.97
CA MET A 143 13.92 10.00 -6.97
C MET A 143 12.85 11.05 -7.28
N GLU A 144 13.22 12.26 -7.68
CA GLU A 144 12.28 13.32 -8.05
C GLU A 144 11.39 12.91 -9.23
N THR A 145 11.97 12.22 -10.22
CA THR A 145 11.24 11.68 -11.37
C THR A 145 10.23 10.62 -10.93
N LEU A 146 10.63 9.68 -10.06
CA LEU A 146 9.74 8.63 -9.55
C LEU A 146 8.60 9.21 -8.71
N ILE A 147 8.88 10.17 -7.82
CA ILE A 147 7.88 10.85 -6.99
C ILE A 147 6.88 11.62 -7.85
N THR A 148 7.36 12.35 -8.85
CA THR A 148 6.50 13.08 -9.79
C THR A 148 5.61 12.13 -10.59
N CYS A 149 6.17 11.00 -11.04
CA CYS A 149 5.43 9.96 -11.74
C CYS A 149 4.34 9.34 -10.85
N ASP A 150 4.68 9.00 -9.61
CA ASP A 150 3.76 8.46 -8.62
C ASP A 150 2.58 9.41 -8.34
N ALA A 151 2.87 10.69 -8.11
CA ALA A 151 1.83 11.70 -7.89
C ALA A 151 0.85 11.81 -9.07
N LYS A 152 1.36 11.77 -10.31
CA LYS A 152 0.54 11.80 -11.53
C LYS A 152 -0.32 10.54 -11.67
N VAL A 153 0.23 9.37 -11.34
CA VAL A 153 -0.46 8.09 -11.42
C VAL A 153 -1.58 8.00 -10.39
N CYS A 154 -1.30 8.40 -9.14
CA CYS A 154 -2.24 8.33 -8.04
C CYS A 154 -3.24 9.47 -8.01
N GLY A 155 -2.96 10.60 -8.71
CA GLY A 155 -3.78 11.80 -8.71
C GLY A 155 -3.75 12.57 -7.39
N MET A 156 -2.74 12.35 -6.55
CA MET A 156 -2.52 13.03 -5.28
C MET A 156 -1.02 13.26 -5.03
N ASN A 157 -0.68 14.32 -4.31
CA ASN A 157 0.69 14.56 -3.89
C ASN A 157 0.96 13.83 -2.57
N ARG A 158 1.69 12.73 -2.61
CA ARG A 158 2.13 11.97 -1.44
C ARG A 158 3.66 11.93 -1.32
N THR A 159 4.30 13.09 -1.54
CA THR A 159 5.77 13.22 -1.58
C THR A 159 6.46 12.60 -0.36
N ALA A 160 6.02 12.93 0.86
CA ALA A 160 6.63 12.40 2.09
C ALA A 160 6.59 10.85 2.15
N PHE A 161 5.45 10.26 1.74
CA PHE A 161 5.35 8.81 1.61
C PHE A 161 6.29 8.28 0.52
N ALA A 162 6.25 8.86 -0.68
CA ALA A 162 7.00 8.38 -1.84
C ALA A 162 8.52 8.47 -1.62
N GLU A 163 9.02 9.54 -1.00
CA GLU A 163 10.43 9.68 -0.62
C GLU A 163 10.89 8.52 0.28
N ALA A 164 10.14 8.25 1.34
CA ALA A 164 10.45 7.16 2.26
C ALA A 164 10.24 5.77 1.61
N TRP A 165 9.23 5.65 0.73
CA TRP A 165 8.90 4.39 0.08
C TRP A 165 9.91 3.97 -0.98
N PHE A 166 10.39 4.90 -1.80
CA PHE A 166 11.40 4.63 -2.82
C PHE A 166 12.82 4.57 -2.25
N ALA A 167 13.03 5.11 -1.04
CA ALA A 167 14.30 4.96 -0.35
C ALA A 167 14.61 3.48 -0.07
N ARG A 168 15.88 3.11 -0.29
CA ARG A 168 16.32 1.75 -0.01
C ARG A 168 16.37 1.48 1.49
N SER A 169 15.84 0.33 1.90
CA SER A 169 16.07 -0.26 3.22
C SER A 169 16.66 -1.68 3.10
N LEU A 170 16.76 -2.40 4.21
CA LEU A 170 17.22 -3.79 4.20
C LEU A 170 16.23 -4.69 3.43
N ASN A 171 14.92 -4.46 3.60
CA ASN A 171 13.83 -5.28 3.07
C ASN A 171 13.00 -4.57 2.00
N ARG A 172 13.45 -3.41 1.48
CA ARG A 172 12.75 -2.70 0.40
C ARG A 172 13.74 -2.12 -0.61
N GLN A 173 13.43 -2.32 -1.89
CA GLN A 173 14.24 -1.82 -2.99
C GLN A 173 13.38 -1.44 -4.19
N THR A 174 13.65 -0.26 -4.76
CA THR A 174 13.06 0.18 -6.02
C THR A 174 14.04 -0.09 -7.15
N VAL A 175 13.54 -0.69 -8.23
CA VAL A 175 14.25 -0.88 -9.50
C VAL A 175 13.57 -0.10 -10.60
N VAL A 176 14.35 0.29 -11.61
CA VAL A 176 13.89 0.97 -12.83
C VAL A 176 14.25 0.15 -14.05
N VAL A 177 13.42 0.18 -15.06
CA VAL A 177 13.76 -0.27 -16.43
C VAL A 177 14.02 0.96 -17.28
N THR A 178 15.06 0.89 -18.11
CA THR A 178 15.49 2.02 -18.96
C THR A 178 15.53 1.62 -20.42
N ASP A 179 15.19 2.58 -21.29
CA ASP A 179 15.38 2.48 -22.74
C ASP A 179 16.02 3.77 -23.24
N GLY A 180 17.11 3.67 -24.01
CA GLY A 180 17.89 4.82 -24.46
C GLY A 180 18.43 5.72 -23.35
N GLY A 181 18.53 5.23 -22.10
CA GLY A 181 18.93 5.98 -20.91
C GLY A 181 17.79 6.63 -20.13
N GLU A 182 16.57 6.62 -20.66
CA GLU A 182 15.38 7.15 -20.02
C GLU A 182 14.66 6.07 -19.20
N VAL A 183 14.09 6.43 -18.04
CA VAL A 183 13.29 5.52 -17.21
C VAL A 183 11.91 5.33 -17.87
N THR A 184 11.60 4.09 -18.31
CA THR A 184 10.32 3.73 -18.94
C THR A 184 9.37 3.01 -17.99
N GLY A 185 9.87 2.58 -16.84
CA GLY A 185 9.07 1.93 -15.79
C GLY A 185 9.85 1.72 -14.50
N TYR A 186 9.14 1.43 -13.43
CA TYR A 186 9.75 1.11 -12.14
C TYR A 186 8.88 0.14 -11.34
N ALA A 187 9.51 -0.54 -10.38
CA ALA A 187 8.83 -1.37 -9.40
C ALA A 187 9.55 -1.31 -8.05
N THR A 188 8.77 -1.24 -6.97
CA THR A 188 9.29 -1.37 -5.61
C THR A 188 8.96 -2.76 -5.07
N PHE A 189 9.99 -3.46 -4.64
CA PHE A 189 9.90 -4.76 -4.01
C PHE A 189 10.06 -4.64 -2.50
N ARG A 190 9.25 -5.38 -1.76
CA ARG A 190 9.30 -5.46 -0.30
C ARG A 190 9.35 -6.91 0.15
N HIS A 191 10.34 -7.25 0.94
CA HIS A 191 10.35 -8.50 1.68
C HIS A 191 9.29 -8.42 2.78
N CYS A 192 8.37 -9.36 2.82
CA CYS A 192 7.22 -9.40 3.73
C CYS A 192 7.36 -10.56 4.73
N ILE A 193 6.39 -10.72 5.61
CA ILE A 193 6.33 -11.88 6.51
C ILE A 193 6.36 -13.19 5.70
N SER A 194 5.66 -13.20 4.56
CA SER A 194 5.72 -14.29 3.57
C SER A 194 6.07 -13.71 2.20
N GLY A 195 7.17 -14.18 1.61
CA GLY A 195 7.61 -13.85 0.27
C GLY A 195 7.84 -12.35 0.01
N THR A 196 7.56 -11.92 -1.20
CA THR A 196 7.81 -10.55 -1.66
C THR A 196 6.53 -9.90 -2.20
N LYS A 197 6.23 -8.66 -1.79
CA LYS A 197 5.24 -7.80 -2.46
C LYS A 197 5.89 -6.88 -3.46
N VAL A 198 5.20 -6.68 -4.59
CA VAL A 198 5.58 -5.71 -5.63
C VAL A 198 4.56 -4.59 -5.65
N GLY A 199 5.00 -3.37 -5.32
CA GLY A 199 4.14 -2.19 -5.32
C GLY A 199 4.84 -0.93 -4.81
N PRO A 200 4.72 0.23 -5.56
CA PRO A 200 4.04 0.31 -6.84
C PRO A 200 4.82 -0.38 -7.97
N LEU A 201 4.11 -0.82 -9.00
CA LEU A 201 4.66 -1.13 -10.31
C LEU A 201 4.06 -0.16 -11.33
N TYR A 202 4.90 0.45 -12.12
CA TYR A 202 4.52 1.37 -13.18
C TYR A 202 5.19 0.96 -14.49
N SER A 203 4.41 0.73 -15.53
CA SER A 203 4.93 0.56 -16.89
C SER A 203 3.86 0.84 -17.94
N ALA A 204 4.25 1.49 -19.04
CA ALA A 204 3.40 1.68 -20.22
C ALA A 204 3.38 0.42 -21.10
N SER A 205 4.42 -0.43 -21.05
CA SER A 205 4.57 -1.61 -21.90
C SER A 205 4.49 -2.92 -21.12
N GLN A 206 3.94 -3.95 -21.76
CA GLN A 206 3.91 -5.29 -21.17
C GLN A 206 5.31 -5.89 -21.02
N ALA A 207 6.20 -5.64 -21.99
CA ALA A 207 7.56 -6.15 -21.94
C ALA A 207 8.33 -5.61 -20.73
N ASP A 208 8.24 -4.30 -20.47
CA ASP A 208 8.89 -3.70 -19.32
C ASP A 208 8.25 -4.16 -17.99
N ALA A 209 6.92 -4.28 -17.93
CA ALA A 209 6.27 -4.83 -16.75
C ALA A 209 6.73 -6.26 -16.44
N GLN A 210 6.96 -7.08 -17.46
CA GLN A 210 7.45 -8.45 -17.32
C GLN A 210 8.88 -8.51 -16.80
N VAL A 211 9.79 -7.73 -17.37
CA VAL A 211 11.19 -7.72 -16.93
C VAL A 211 11.34 -7.08 -15.54
N LEU A 212 10.54 -6.07 -15.21
CA LEU A 212 10.48 -5.53 -13.85
C LEU A 212 10.08 -6.60 -12.84
N LEU A 213 9.00 -7.34 -13.09
CA LEU A 213 8.55 -8.40 -12.18
C LEU A 213 9.59 -9.52 -12.03
N ALA A 214 10.27 -9.91 -13.11
CA ALA A 214 11.31 -10.93 -13.09
C ALA A 214 12.63 -10.45 -12.41
N SER A 215 12.79 -9.15 -12.19
CA SER A 215 13.98 -8.57 -11.55
C SER A 215 13.83 -8.41 -10.02
N ASN A 216 13.07 -9.30 -9.35
CA ASN A 216 12.87 -9.28 -7.91
C ASN A 216 14.23 -9.44 -7.16
N PRO A 217 14.70 -8.42 -6.42
CA PRO A 217 15.98 -8.48 -5.71
C PRO A 217 15.94 -9.35 -4.45
N PHE A 218 14.75 -9.77 -4.02
CA PHE A 218 14.49 -10.61 -2.85
C PHE A 218 13.93 -11.98 -3.27
N ALA A 219 14.16 -12.38 -4.53
CA ALA A 219 13.67 -13.67 -5.02
C ALA A 219 14.34 -14.82 -4.25
N GLU A 220 13.53 -15.66 -3.63
CA GLU A 220 13.92 -16.91 -3.01
C GLU A 220 13.24 -18.04 -3.77
N HIS A 221 13.88 -19.19 -3.83
CA HIS A 221 13.31 -20.36 -4.51
C HIS A 221 11.97 -20.75 -3.87
N ASP A 222 10.95 -20.90 -4.71
CA ASP A 222 9.57 -21.23 -4.31
C ASP A 222 8.84 -20.18 -3.42
N ALA A 223 9.45 -19.04 -3.09
CA ALA A 223 8.78 -18.00 -2.32
C ALA A 223 7.66 -17.32 -3.14
N PRO A 224 6.51 -17.02 -2.53
CA PRO A 224 5.42 -16.35 -3.22
C PRO A 224 5.76 -14.89 -3.52
N VAL A 225 5.24 -14.42 -4.66
CA VAL A 225 5.25 -13.01 -5.06
C VAL A 225 3.81 -12.50 -5.06
N PHE A 226 3.56 -11.36 -4.42
CA PHE A 226 2.25 -10.74 -4.33
C PHE A 226 2.23 -9.41 -5.09
N VAL A 227 1.14 -9.17 -5.82
CA VAL A 227 0.93 -7.93 -6.57
C VAL A 227 -0.50 -7.43 -6.33
N ASP A 228 -0.64 -6.22 -5.79
CA ASP A 228 -1.94 -5.61 -5.50
C ASP A 228 -2.38 -4.72 -6.69
N VAL A 229 -3.38 -5.17 -7.45
CA VAL A 229 -3.81 -4.57 -8.72
C VAL A 229 -5.22 -4.00 -8.61
N GLN A 230 -5.38 -2.72 -8.91
CA GLN A 230 -6.71 -2.14 -9.05
C GLN A 230 -7.42 -2.66 -10.30
N LYS A 231 -8.74 -2.87 -10.19
CA LYS A 231 -9.56 -3.36 -11.31
C LYS A 231 -9.52 -2.45 -12.53
N GLN A 232 -9.11 -1.18 -12.37
CA GLN A 232 -8.89 -0.23 -13.47
C GLN A 232 -7.58 -0.49 -14.25
N SER A 233 -6.72 -1.37 -13.78
CA SER A 233 -5.49 -1.82 -14.47
C SER A 233 -5.63 -3.27 -15.00
N PRO A 234 -6.62 -3.57 -15.86
CA PRO A 234 -6.98 -4.94 -16.21
C PRO A 234 -5.87 -5.66 -17.01
N ARG A 235 -4.99 -4.91 -17.69
CA ARG A 235 -3.90 -5.49 -18.46
C ARG A 235 -2.85 -6.14 -17.58
N LEU A 236 -2.52 -5.51 -16.42
CA LEU A 236 -1.61 -6.14 -15.47
C LEU A 236 -2.23 -7.41 -14.86
N GLY A 237 -3.49 -7.35 -14.43
CA GLY A 237 -4.18 -8.54 -13.89
C GLY A 237 -4.26 -9.70 -14.90
N ALA A 238 -4.54 -9.41 -16.18
CA ALA A 238 -4.53 -10.43 -17.23
C ALA A 238 -3.12 -11.01 -17.46
N MET A 239 -2.08 -10.17 -17.47
CA MET A 239 -0.69 -10.60 -17.61
C MET A 239 -0.26 -11.52 -16.45
N LEU A 240 -0.63 -11.18 -15.21
CA LEU A 240 -0.33 -12.00 -14.03
C LEU A 240 -1.03 -13.36 -14.12
N LYS A 241 -2.32 -13.42 -14.47
CA LYS A 241 -3.05 -14.68 -14.66
C LYS A 241 -2.41 -15.56 -15.74
N ASN A 242 -2.00 -14.98 -16.86
CA ASN A 242 -1.31 -15.72 -17.94
C ASN A 242 0.06 -16.26 -17.50
N ARG A 243 0.61 -15.77 -16.39
CA ARG A 243 1.84 -16.27 -15.74
C ARG A 243 1.57 -17.19 -14.54
N GLY A 244 0.34 -17.64 -14.36
CA GLY A 244 -0.04 -18.55 -13.29
C GLY A 244 -0.28 -17.91 -11.93
N PHE A 245 -0.44 -16.57 -11.87
CA PHE A 245 -0.86 -15.91 -10.64
C PHE A 245 -2.36 -16.07 -10.42
N GLU A 246 -2.74 -16.37 -9.18
CA GLU A 246 -4.13 -16.53 -8.77
C GLU A 246 -4.57 -15.35 -7.87
N PRO A 247 -5.84 -14.93 -7.96
CA PRO A 247 -6.39 -13.93 -7.05
C PRO A 247 -6.65 -14.58 -5.68
N VAL A 248 -6.03 -14.05 -4.62
CA VAL A 248 -6.10 -14.62 -3.26
C VAL A 248 -6.80 -13.71 -2.26
N PHE A 249 -6.95 -12.41 -2.56
CA PHE A 249 -7.59 -11.45 -1.68
C PHE A 249 -8.17 -10.29 -2.48
N GLU A 250 -9.34 -9.78 -2.08
CA GLU A 250 -9.97 -8.64 -2.72
C GLU A 250 -10.49 -7.66 -1.67
N THR A 251 -10.24 -6.36 -1.89
CA THR A 251 -10.82 -5.25 -1.12
C THR A 251 -11.68 -4.37 -2.00
N ALA A 252 -12.58 -3.60 -1.38
CA ALA A 252 -13.28 -2.52 -2.07
C ALA A 252 -12.46 -1.22 -1.92
N ARG A 253 -12.04 -0.62 -3.03
CA ARG A 253 -11.57 0.76 -3.06
C ARG A 253 -12.78 1.67 -2.89
N MET A 254 -12.84 2.37 -1.76
CA MET A 254 -13.97 3.23 -1.40
C MET A 254 -13.49 4.65 -1.11
N PHE A 255 -14.37 5.63 -1.33
CA PHE A 255 -14.08 7.05 -1.07
C PHE A 255 -15.23 7.71 -0.33
N ARG A 256 -14.89 8.62 0.59
CA ARG A 256 -15.76 9.62 1.17
C ARG A 256 -15.30 11.00 0.70
N GLY A 257 -16.16 11.71 -0.03
CA GLY A 257 -15.79 12.93 -0.77
C GLY A 257 -15.32 12.67 -2.19
N ALA A 258 -14.63 13.64 -2.79
CA ALA A 258 -14.12 13.53 -4.16
C ALA A 258 -12.94 12.54 -4.22
N ARG A 259 -12.91 11.71 -5.23
CA ARG A 259 -11.77 10.83 -5.48
C ARG A 259 -10.65 11.60 -6.20
N PRO A 260 -9.37 11.20 -6.01
CA PRO A 260 -8.27 11.75 -6.80
C PRO A 260 -8.46 11.48 -8.30
N GLU A 261 -8.00 12.41 -9.14
CA GLU A 261 -7.96 12.23 -10.59
C GLU A 261 -6.72 11.43 -10.99
N ALA A 262 -6.76 10.13 -10.73
CA ALA A 262 -5.70 9.21 -11.04
C ALA A 262 -5.57 8.96 -12.56
N ASN A 263 -4.36 8.82 -13.05
CA ASN A 263 -4.06 8.47 -14.45
C ASN A 263 -3.04 7.32 -14.51
N PRO A 264 -3.44 6.10 -14.09
CA PRO A 264 -2.54 4.95 -14.10
C PRO A 264 -2.22 4.50 -15.53
N PRO A 265 -0.99 4.00 -15.78
CA PRO A 265 -0.64 3.38 -17.06
C PRO A 265 -1.33 2.01 -17.21
N ALA A 266 -1.12 1.39 -18.39
CA ALA A 266 -1.74 0.11 -18.73
C ALA A 266 -1.34 -1.03 -17.76
N PHE A 267 -0.12 -0.96 -17.20
CA PHE A 267 0.43 -1.92 -16.25
C PHE A 267 0.80 -1.19 -14.96
N HIS A 268 -0.13 -1.21 -14.00
CA HIS A 268 0.02 -0.52 -12.73
C HIS A 268 -0.44 -1.39 -11.56
N ALA A 269 0.41 -1.49 -10.54
CA ALA A 269 0.08 -1.99 -9.21
C ALA A 269 0.23 -0.88 -8.18
N ILE A 270 -0.63 -0.87 -7.16
CA ILE A 270 -0.58 0.13 -6.08
C ILE A 270 0.63 -0.12 -5.16
N ALA A 271 1.02 0.91 -4.42
CA ALA A 271 2.10 0.78 -3.44
C ALA A 271 1.70 -0.16 -2.29
N THR A 272 0.55 0.09 -1.68
CA THR A 272 0.05 -0.67 -0.53
C THR A 272 -1.45 -0.43 -0.34
N MET A 273 -2.16 -1.41 0.21
CA MET A 273 -3.59 -1.28 0.53
C MET A 273 -3.82 -0.39 1.76
N GLU A 274 -2.81 -0.21 2.60
CA GLU A 274 -2.90 0.52 3.86
C GLU A 274 -2.84 2.05 3.68
N LEU A 275 -2.13 2.54 2.65
CA LEU A 275 -1.92 3.97 2.39
C LEU A 275 -2.32 4.42 0.97
N GLY A 276 -2.77 3.51 0.13
CA GLY A 276 -3.24 3.78 -1.24
C GLY A 276 -2.25 3.68 -2.38
#